data_898b382ed3eacdbfa26bca1d0b1af868
#
_entry.id   898b382ed3eacdbfa26bca1d0b1af868
#
_cell.length_a   1.000
_cell.length_b   1.000
_cell.length_c   1.000
_cell.angle_alpha   90.00
_cell.angle_beta   90.00
_cell.angle_gamma   90.00
#
_symmetry.space_group_name_H-M   'P 1'
#
loop_
_entity.id
_entity.type
_entity.pdbx_description
1 polymer ?
#
loop_
_entity_poly.entity_id
_entity_poly.type
_entity_poly.pdbx_seq_one_letter_code
_entity_poly.pdbx_strand_id
1 'polypeptide(L)'
;MRKYGYLLSYTIICTLAVAASKLGVLNAYVQLVIMYVGINIILSASLNIVNGYMGEFSVGHAGFMAVGAYVASILNVMLFTTSSVFGPPLLSPSSAIFLFPVTLAAGGAAAALAGLLVAVPSFRTRGDYLAIITLAVNYIVKSSVENIQPIGGARGFMGMRNVIDAMQAVVNLPWTMIWVFICVGVTVWIIHRLVNSTYGKGIIALRDDEIAAEIMSINTQHMKITAFMLSSGLAGIAGGLFAHVLGYINPGTFTIMKSTEVLVMVYLGGMGSLSGSVISAIVITLALEAFRPLGIIKWVVVPLLLILLMFFRPEGIMGHRELPDIFPKLLKIRQKD
;
A
#
# COMPACT_ATOMS: atom_id res chain seq x y z
N MET A 1 17.33 -21.03 10.34
CA MET A 1 16.60 -20.63 11.55
C MET A 1 16.28 -19.12 11.64
N ARG A 2 17.12 -18.20 11.14
CA ARG A 2 16.88 -16.73 11.20
C ARG A 2 15.59 -16.23 10.52
N LYS A 3 15.21 -16.79 9.36
CA LYS A 3 13.99 -16.39 8.63
C LYS A 3 12.71 -16.65 9.42
N TYR A 4 12.67 -17.68 10.23
CA TYR A 4 11.50 -18.06 11.01
C TYR A 4 11.28 -17.18 12.25
N GLY A 5 12.34 -16.55 12.78
CA GLY A 5 12.23 -15.67 13.96
C GLY A 5 11.41 -14.40 13.69
N TYR A 6 11.63 -13.73 12.56
CA TYR A 6 10.86 -12.53 12.19
C TYR A 6 9.41 -12.87 11.84
N LEU A 7 9.21 -14.00 11.15
CA LEU A 7 7.86 -14.46 10.82
C LEU A 7 7.10 -14.83 12.09
N LEU A 8 7.76 -15.49 13.04
CA LEU A 8 7.16 -15.86 14.34
C LEU A 8 6.83 -14.62 15.17
N SER A 9 7.72 -13.62 15.25
CA SER A 9 7.44 -12.38 15.98
C SER A 9 6.29 -11.61 15.35
N TYR A 10 6.23 -11.54 14.02
CA TYR A 10 5.13 -10.92 13.30
C TYR A 10 3.80 -11.61 13.57
N THR A 11 3.75 -12.95 13.46
CA THR A 11 2.52 -13.71 13.73
C THR A 11 2.07 -13.57 15.19
N ILE A 12 3.00 -13.54 16.16
CA ILE A 12 2.66 -13.31 17.56
C ILE A 12 2.05 -11.93 17.76
N ILE A 13 2.63 -10.87 17.19
CA ILE A 13 2.10 -9.51 17.30
C ILE A 13 0.70 -9.43 16.69
N CYS A 14 0.50 -10.01 15.51
CA CYS A 14 -0.80 -10.03 14.84
C CYS A 14 -1.85 -10.80 15.63
N THR A 15 -1.51 -11.99 16.16
CA THR A 15 -2.44 -12.79 16.97
C THR A 15 -2.80 -12.11 18.28
N LEU A 16 -1.84 -11.46 18.95
CA LEU A 16 -2.10 -10.67 20.15
C LEU A 16 -3.03 -9.48 19.88
N ALA A 17 -2.82 -8.76 18.77
CA ALA A 17 -3.66 -7.64 18.38
C ALA A 17 -5.11 -8.10 18.07
N VAL A 18 -5.28 -9.21 17.35
CA VAL A 18 -6.60 -9.80 17.05
C VAL A 18 -7.28 -10.29 18.33
N ALA A 19 -6.55 -10.95 19.24
CA ALA A 19 -7.07 -11.42 20.50
C ALA A 19 -7.51 -10.23 21.39
N ALA A 20 -6.70 -9.18 21.49
CA ALA A 20 -7.02 -7.98 22.26
C ALA A 20 -8.24 -7.24 21.68
N SER A 21 -8.40 -7.24 20.34
CA SER A 21 -9.60 -6.72 19.67
C SER A 21 -10.85 -7.53 20.04
N LYS A 22 -10.76 -8.88 20.00
CA LYS A 22 -11.88 -9.77 20.35
C LYS A 22 -12.29 -9.67 21.82
N LEU A 23 -11.33 -9.48 22.72
CA LEU A 23 -11.57 -9.33 24.16
C LEU A 23 -12.13 -7.94 24.53
N GLY A 24 -12.31 -7.02 23.57
CA GLY A 24 -12.82 -5.68 23.81
C GLY A 24 -11.81 -4.75 24.52
N VAL A 25 -10.56 -5.16 24.68
CA VAL A 25 -9.50 -4.35 25.28
C VAL A 25 -9.13 -3.17 24.37
N LEU A 26 -9.20 -3.37 23.03
CA LEU A 26 -8.91 -2.34 22.04
C LEU A 26 -10.20 -1.59 21.69
N ASN A 27 -10.23 -0.28 21.94
CA ASN A 27 -11.29 0.59 21.47
C ASN A 27 -11.37 0.55 19.92
N ALA A 28 -12.59 0.68 19.35
CA ALA A 28 -12.82 0.68 17.90
C ALA A 28 -11.94 1.69 17.15
N TYR A 29 -11.67 2.83 17.77
CA TYR A 29 -10.76 3.85 17.23
C TYR A 29 -9.31 3.34 17.12
N VAL A 30 -8.79 2.69 18.16
CA VAL A 30 -7.41 2.13 18.14
C VAL A 30 -7.30 1.02 17.08
N GLN A 31 -8.35 0.19 16.95
CA GLN A 31 -8.41 -0.83 15.89
C GLN A 31 -8.31 -0.20 14.49
N LEU A 32 -9.05 0.90 14.27
CA LEU A 32 -9.02 1.64 13.01
C LEU A 32 -7.62 2.21 12.72
N VAL A 33 -6.97 2.81 13.72
CA VAL A 33 -5.59 3.33 13.58
C VAL A 33 -4.60 2.22 13.23
N ILE A 34 -4.68 1.06 13.88
CA ILE A 34 -3.83 -0.10 13.59
C ILE A 34 -4.04 -0.58 12.14
N MET A 35 -5.28 -0.62 11.66
CA MET A 35 -5.57 -0.99 10.28
C MET A 35 -5.03 0.04 9.28
N TYR A 36 -5.10 1.34 9.59
CA TYR A 36 -4.50 2.38 8.78
C TYR A 36 -2.97 2.29 8.72
N VAL A 37 -2.33 1.97 9.84
CA VAL A 37 -0.89 1.68 9.86
C VAL A 37 -0.57 0.54 8.90
N GLY A 38 -1.33 -0.55 8.93
CA GLY A 38 -1.13 -1.67 8.02
C GLY A 38 -1.28 -1.27 6.53
N ILE A 39 -2.33 -0.53 6.19
CA ILE A 39 -2.58 -0.05 4.83
C ILE A 39 -1.45 0.89 4.37
N ASN A 40 -1.01 1.80 5.22
CA ASN A 40 0.08 2.73 4.91
C ASN A 40 1.44 2.02 4.78
N ILE A 41 1.67 0.92 5.50
CA ILE A 41 2.85 0.05 5.30
C ILE A 41 2.82 -0.54 3.88
N ILE A 42 1.68 -1.06 3.42
CA ILE A 42 1.56 -1.59 2.06
C ILE A 42 1.83 -0.49 1.03
N LEU A 43 1.22 0.68 1.20
CA LEU A 43 1.37 1.82 0.28
C LEU A 43 2.82 2.33 0.25
N SER A 44 3.43 2.54 1.40
CA SER A 44 4.82 3.02 1.50
C SER A 44 5.80 2.01 0.92
N ALA A 45 5.68 0.74 1.30
CA ALA A 45 6.56 -0.31 0.80
C ALA A 45 6.41 -0.52 -0.72
N SER A 46 5.17 -0.45 -1.25
CA SER A 46 4.93 -0.57 -2.70
C SER A 46 5.46 0.63 -3.48
N LEU A 47 5.27 1.86 -3.01
CA LEU A 47 5.83 3.05 -3.65
C LEU A 47 7.36 3.04 -3.61
N ASN A 48 7.96 2.52 -2.54
CA ASN A 48 9.41 2.41 -2.42
C ASN A 48 10.05 1.49 -3.48
N ILE A 49 9.29 0.57 -4.11
CA ILE A 49 9.78 -0.20 -5.27
C ILE A 49 10.14 0.76 -6.41
N VAL A 50 9.30 1.75 -6.69
CA VAL A 50 9.49 2.69 -7.80
C VAL A 50 10.43 3.82 -7.40
N ASN A 51 10.13 4.54 -6.32
CA ASN A 51 10.90 5.73 -5.94
C ASN A 51 12.24 5.38 -5.29
N GLY A 52 12.33 4.27 -4.55
CA GLY A 52 13.53 3.91 -3.80
C GLY A 52 14.45 2.91 -4.53
N TYR A 53 13.91 1.75 -4.92
CA TYR A 53 14.74 0.70 -5.54
C TYR A 53 14.99 0.94 -7.03
N MET A 54 14.00 1.45 -7.76
CA MET A 54 14.12 1.73 -9.19
C MET A 54 14.68 3.13 -9.47
N GLY A 55 14.55 4.06 -8.52
CA GLY A 55 15.07 5.43 -8.64
C GLY A 55 14.20 6.37 -9.49
N GLU A 56 13.00 5.95 -9.86
CA GLU A 56 12.08 6.76 -10.67
C GLU A 56 11.08 7.51 -9.78
N PHE A 57 10.80 8.77 -10.08
CA PHE A 57 9.90 9.59 -9.26
C PHE A 57 8.45 9.46 -9.71
N SER A 58 7.60 8.89 -8.87
CA SER A 58 6.15 8.71 -9.11
C SER A 58 5.31 9.36 -8.01
N VAL A 59 4.27 10.10 -8.41
CA VAL A 59 3.33 10.81 -7.51
C VAL A 59 1.89 10.30 -7.66
N GLY A 60 1.64 9.37 -8.58
CA GLY A 60 0.29 8.88 -8.91
C GLY A 60 -0.23 7.71 -8.08
N HIS A 61 0.40 7.36 -6.97
CA HIS A 61 0.12 6.13 -6.22
C HIS A 61 -1.33 6.04 -5.71
N ALA A 62 -1.93 7.18 -5.32
CA ALA A 62 -3.33 7.25 -4.91
C ALA A 62 -4.31 6.93 -6.06
N GLY A 63 -3.95 7.17 -7.33
CA GLY A 63 -4.76 6.79 -8.48
C GLY A 63 -4.87 5.27 -8.62
N PHE A 64 -3.75 4.54 -8.48
CA PHE A 64 -3.76 3.08 -8.51
C PHE A 64 -4.46 2.48 -7.28
N MET A 65 -4.29 3.12 -6.12
CA MET A 65 -5.07 2.81 -4.92
C MET A 65 -6.57 2.95 -5.17
N ALA A 66 -7.02 4.01 -5.86
CA ALA A 66 -8.42 4.24 -6.21
C ALA A 66 -8.96 3.12 -7.13
N VAL A 67 -8.24 2.79 -8.21
CA VAL A 67 -8.65 1.70 -9.13
C VAL A 67 -8.88 0.41 -8.35
N GLY A 68 -7.92 0.00 -7.53
CA GLY A 68 -8.06 -1.22 -6.72
C GLY A 68 -9.19 -1.13 -5.70
N ALA A 69 -9.37 0.02 -5.04
CA ALA A 69 -10.44 0.25 -4.08
C ALA A 69 -11.82 0.07 -4.72
N TYR A 70 -12.06 0.73 -5.85
CA TYR A 70 -13.36 0.64 -6.54
C TYR A 70 -13.62 -0.75 -7.11
N VAL A 71 -12.64 -1.36 -7.80
CA VAL A 71 -12.82 -2.70 -8.38
C VAL A 71 -13.09 -3.74 -7.29
N ALA A 72 -12.30 -3.78 -6.22
CA ALA A 72 -12.51 -4.72 -5.13
C ALA A 72 -13.86 -4.49 -4.43
N SER A 73 -14.26 -3.22 -4.22
CA SER A 73 -15.52 -2.88 -3.57
C SER A 73 -16.73 -3.26 -4.40
N ILE A 74 -16.70 -2.95 -5.71
CA ILE A 74 -17.79 -3.31 -6.64
C ILE A 74 -17.96 -4.82 -6.68
N LEU A 75 -16.86 -5.58 -6.84
CA LEU A 75 -16.91 -7.04 -6.86
C LEU A 75 -17.46 -7.59 -5.54
N ASN A 76 -17.03 -7.10 -4.40
CA ASN A 76 -17.53 -7.56 -3.11
C ASN A 76 -19.01 -7.26 -2.89
N VAL A 77 -19.46 -6.05 -3.22
CA VAL A 77 -20.87 -5.67 -3.09
C VAL A 77 -21.75 -6.47 -4.05
N MET A 78 -21.33 -6.65 -5.31
CA MET A 78 -22.05 -7.41 -6.32
C MET A 78 -22.16 -8.91 -5.96
N LEU A 79 -21.10 -9.50 -5.40
CA LEU A 79 -21.06 -10.92 -5.11
C LEU A 79 -21.79 -11.30 -3.82
N PHE A 80 -21.71 -10.48 -2.75
CA PHE A 80 -22.08 -10.92 -1.40
C PHE A 80 -23.21 -10.13 -0.75
N THR A 81 -23.62 -8.98 -1.31
CA THR A 81 -24.62 -8.11 -0.68
C THR A 81 -25.74 -7.73 -1.61
N THR A 82 -26.93 -7.54 -1.07
CA THR A 82 -28.03 -6.92 -1.81
C THR A 82 -27.76 -5.44 -1.94
N SER A 83 -27.74 -4.93 -3.16
CA SER A 83 -27.59 -3.51 -3.43
C SER A 83 -28.70 -3.00 -4.35
N SER A 84 -29.01 -1.72 -4.23
CA SER A 84 -29.99 -1.05 -5.12
C SER A 84 -29.50 -0.96 -6.57
N VAL A 85 -28.18 -1.07 -6.80
CA VAL A 85 -27.54 -0.95 -8.11
C VAL A 85 -27.36 -2.29 -8.80
N PHE A 86 -26.93 -3.33 -8.05
CA PHE A 86 -26.57 -4.63 -8.62
C PHE A 86 -27.61 -5.72 -8.34
N GLY A 87 -28.65 -5.42 -7.53
CA GLY A 87 -29.72 -6.37 -7.20
C GLY A 87 -29.33 -7.37 -6.10
N PRO A 88 -29.88 -8.60 -6.12
CA PRO A 88 -29.58 -9.61 -5.12
C PRO A 88 -28.15 -10.14 -5.25
N PRO A 89 -27.54 -10.65 -4.17
CA PRO A 89 -26.20 -11.18 -4.19
C PRO A 89 -26.08 -12.39 -5.12
N LEU A 90 -25.00 -12.47 -5.88
CA LEU A 90 -24.73 -13.60 -6.79
C LEU A 90 -24.29 -14.86 -6.03
N LEU A 91 -23.68 -14.70 -4.86
CA LEU A 91 -23.16 -15.78 -4.03
C LEU A 91 -23.71 -15.65 -2.60
N SER A 92 -23.69 -16.75 -1.85
CA SER A 92 -24.11 -16.73 -0.46
C SER A 92 -23.18 -15.82 0.35
N PRO A 93 -23.72 -14.96 1.25
CA PRO A 93 -22.92 -14.05 2.08
C PRO A 93 -21.84 -14.78 2.91
N SER A 94 -22.08 -16.04 3.29
CA SER A 94 -21.13 -16.87 4.03
C SER A 94 -19.84 -17.21 3.25
N SER A 95 -19.91 -17.23 1.92
CA SER A 95 -18.72 -17.48 1.08
C SER A 95 -17.76 -16.27 1.02
N ALA A 96 -18.18 -15.11 1.52
CA ALA A 96 -17.36 -13.90 1.56
C ALA A 96 -16.02 -14.12 2.29
N ILE A 97 -15.99 -14.95 3.34
CA ILE A 97 -14.75 -15.24 4.10
C ILE A 97 -13.66 -15.80 3.19
N PHE A 98 -13.99 -16.73 2.29
CA PHE A 98 -13.01 -17.39 1.42
C PHE A 98 -12.73 -16.62 0.13
N LEU A 99 -13.71 -15.87 -0.38
CA LEU A 99 -13.59 -15.19 -1.67
C LEU A 99 -13.13 -13.72 -1.54
N PHE A 100 -13.16 -13.15 -0.35
CA PHE A 100 -12.65 -11.79 -0.11
C PHE A 100 -11.19 -11.57 -0.58
N PRO A 101 -10.23 -12.47 -0.31
CA PRO A 101 -8.88 -12.30 -0.84
C PRO A 101 -8.81 -12.36 -2.37
N VAL A 102 -9.73 -13.10 -3.00
CA VAL A 102 -9.81 -13.17 -4.47
C VAL A 102 -10.27 -11.82 -5.04
N THR A 103 -11.26 -11.17 -4.43
CA THR A 103 -11.72 -9.84 -4.86
C THR A 103 -10.67 -8.77 -4.60
N LEU A 104 -9.90 -8.85 -3.51
CA LEU A 104 -8.75 -7.98 -3.27
C LEU A 104 -7.66 -8.20 -4.33
N ALA A 105 -7.36 -9.45 -4.67
CA ALA A 105 -6.39 -9.78 -5.72
C ALA A 105 -6.86 -9.28 -7.09
N ALA A 106 -8.16 -9.36 -7.39
CA ALA A 106 -8.74 -8.80 -8.61
C ALA A 106 -8.62 -7.28 -8.66
N GLY A 107 -8.84 -6.58 -7.54
CA GLY A 107 -8.59 -5.14 -7.41
C GLY A 107 -7.12 -4.80 -7.63
N GLY A 108 -6.21 -5.58 -7.05
CA GLY A 108 -4.76 -5.46 -7.27
C GLY A 108 -4.36 -5.70 -8.72
N ALA A 109 -4.92 -6.74 -9.37
CA ALA A 109 -4.67 -7.02 -10.78
C ALA A 109 -5.17 -5.89 -11.69
N ALA A 110 -6.35 -5.34 -11.42
CA ALA A 110 -6.87 -4.18 -12.17
C ALA A 110 -5.96 -2.96 -12.02
N ALA A 111 -5.46 -2.69 -10.82
CA ALA A 111 -4.51 -1.61 -10.57
C ALA A 111 -3.15 -1.87 -11.25
N ALA A 112 -2.67 -3.13 -11.28
CA ALA A 112 -1.47 -3.52 -12.02
C ALA A 112 -1.63 -3.33 -13.54
N LEU A 113 -2.79 -3.67 -14.10
CA LEU A 113 -3.11 -3.42 -15.50
C LEU A 113 -3.18 -1.92 -15.82
N ALA A 114 -3.81 -1.14 -14.94
CA ALA A 114 -3.78 0.32 -15.06
C ALA A 114 -2.34 0.86 -15.01
N GLY A 115 -1.52 0.31 -14.09
CA GLY A 115 -0.10 0.59 -14.02
C GLY A 115 0.65 0.26 -15.31
N LEU A 116 0.37 -0.88 -15.93
CA LEU A 116 0.94 -1.27 -17.22
C LEU A 116 0.61 -0.25 -18.32
N LEU A 117 -0.67 0.15 -18.42
CA LEU A 117 -1.11 1.14 -19.39
C LEU A 117 -0.36 2.47 -19.25
N VAL A 118 -0.02 2.84 -18.04
CA VAL A 118 0.74 4.07 -17.74
C VAL A 118 2.24 3.87 -17.97
N ALA A 119 2.77 2.73 -17.56
CA ALA A 119 4.21 2.43 -17.62
C ALA A 119 4.74 2.37 -19.06
N VAL A 120 3.97 1.74 -19.98
CA VAL A 120 4.39 1.57 -21.38
C VAL A 120 4.70 2.90 -22.08
N PRO A 121 3.84 3.93 -22.06
CA PRO A 121 4.19 5.22 -22.62
C PRO A 121 5.21 5.99 -21.79
N SER A 122 5.14 5.92 -20.45
CA SER A 122 6.00 6.70 -19.56
C SER A 122 7.48 6.34 -19.67
N PHE A 123 7.81 5.05 -19.75
CA PHE A 123 9.21 4.61 -19.85
C PHE A 123 9.80 4.63 -21.28
N ARG A 124 9.01 5.13 -22.24
CA ARG A 124 9.54 5.51 -23.57
C ARG A 124 10.11 6.93 -23.57
N THR A 125 9.71 7.76 -22.61
CA THR A 125 10.23 9.11 -22.43
C THR A 125 11.37 9.09 -21.42
N ARG A 126 12.39 9.92 -21.62
CA ARG A 126 13.53 10.03 -20.68
C ARG A 126 13.30 11.19 -19.70
N GLY A 127 13.82 11.05 -18.47
CA GLY A 127 13.77 12.08 -17.44
C GLY A 127 12.51 12.06 -16.57
N ASP A 128 12.21 13.17 -15.87
CA ASP A 128 11.18 13.29 -14.84
C ASP A 128 9.73 13.29 -15.35
N TYR A 129 9.51 12.92 -16.62
CA TYR A 129 8.17 12.87 -17.22
C TYR A 129 7.25 11.86 -16.53
N LEU A 130 7.79 10.81 -15.89
CA LEU A 130 7.01 9.84 -15.15
C LEU A 130 6.18 10.50 -14.04
N ALA A 131 6.76 11.46 -13.31
CA ALA A 131 6.05 12.18 -12.26
C ALA A 131 4.82 12.93 -12.79
N ILE A 132 5.00 13.62 -13.93
CA ILE A 132 3.92 14.40 -14.57
C ILE A 132 2.81 13.47 -15.08
N ILE A 133 3.19 12.36 -15.73
CA ILE A 133 2.23 11.40 -16.29
C ILE A 133 1.46 10.71 -15.15
N THR A 134 2.14 10.26 -14.10
CA THR A 134 1.48 9.59 -12.97
C THR A 134 0.57 10.53 -12.19
N LEU A 135 0.92 11.80 -12.07
CA LEU A 135 0.05 12.83 -11.50
C LEU A 135 -1.19 13.05 -12.37
N ALA A 136 -1.02 13.18 -13.70
CA ALA A 136 -2.14 13.32 -14.62
C ALA A 136 -3.09 12.12 -14.56
N VAL A 137 -2.54 10.90 -14.52
CA VAL A 137 -3.33 9.66 -14.38
C VAL A 137 -4.12 9.64 -13.08
N ASN A 138 -3.54 10.10 -11.97
CA ASN A 138 -4.27 10.20 -10.70
C ASN A 138 -5.53 11.08 -10.86
N TYR A 139 -5.42 12.23 -11.51
CA TYR A 139 -6.56 13.10 -11.78
C TYR A 139 -7.55 12.48 -12.79
N ILE A 140 -7.07 11.79 -13.83
CA ILE A 140 -7.92 11.10 -14.80
C ILE A 140 -8.74 10.02 -14.10
N VAL A 141 -8.11 9.17 -13.28
CA VAL A 141 -8.81 8.12 -12.53
C VAL A 141 -9.85 8.72 -11.59
N LYS A 142 -9.48 9.75 -10.82
CA LYS A 142 -10.39 10.45 -9.92
C LYS A 142 -11.59 10.99 -10.68
N SER A 143 -11.36 11.77 -11.75
CA SER A 143 -12.43 12.38 -12.55
C SER A 143 -13.29 11.33 -13.24
N SER A 144 -12.70 10.23 -13.73
CA SER A 144 -13.46 9.14 -14.34
C SER A 144 -14.44 8.52 -13.35
N VAL A 145 -13.97 8.22 -12.13
CA VAL A 145 -14.82 7.65 -11.07
C VAL A 145 -15.91 8.62 -10.64
N GLU A 146 -15.63 9.93 -10.54
CA GLU A 146 -16.60 10.98 -10.20
C GLU A 146 -17.75 11.06 -11.21
N ASN A 147 -17.51 10.71 -12.48
CA ASN A 147 -18.50 10.75 -13.55
C ASN A 147 -19.31 9.46 -13.74
N ILE A 148 -18.93 8.35 -13.09
CA ILE A 148 -19.66 7.07 -13.20
C ILE A 148 -20.78 7.02 -12.15
N GLN A 149 -21.98 7.46 -12.54
CA GLN A 149 -23.17 7.55 -11.67
C GLN A 149 -23.56 6.21 -10.98
N PRO A 150 -23.55 5.04 -11.67
CA PRO A 150 -23.96 3.77 -11.07
C PRO A 150 -23.16 3.36 -9.83
N ILE A 151 -21.91 3.81 -9.71
CA ILE A 151 -21.06 3.53 -8.55
C ILE A 151 -21.01 4.68 -7.53
N GLY A 152 -22.02 5.55 -7.57
CA GLY A 152 -22.18 6.67 -6.65
C GLY A 152 -21.53 7.98 -7.11
N GLY A 153 -20.72 7.99 -8.16
CA GLY A 153 -20.07 9.18 -8.70
C GLY A 153 -19.33 9.99 -7.63
N ALA A 154 -19.48 11.29 -7.65
CA ALA A 154 -18.86 12.20 -6.68
C ALA A 154 -19.32 11.98 -5.22
N ARG A 155 -20.51 11.36 -5.02
CA ARG A 155 -21.02 11.03 -3.66
C ARG A 155 -20.22 9.90 -3.02
N GLY A 156 -19.58 9.05 -3.83
CA GLY A 156 -18.86 7.87 -3.38
C GLY A 156 -19.71 6.61 -3.33
N PHE A 157 -19.04 5.46 -3.10
CA PHE A 157 -19.64 4.13 -3.12
C PHE A 157 -19.73 3.56 -1.71
N MET A 158 -20.87 2.92 -1.41
CA MET A 158 -21.18 2.32 -0.10
C MET A 158 -21.54 0.85 -0.26
N GLY A 159 -21.60 0.11 0.86
CA GLY A 159 -22.05 -1.28 0.89
C GLY A 159 -20.98 -2.27 1.36
N MET A 160 -19.73 -1.86 1.44
CA MET A 160 -18.64 -2.75 1.90
C MET A 160 -18.83 -3.18 3.37
N ARG A 161 -19.49 -2.35 4.19
CA ARG A 161 -19.78 -2.71 5.58
C ARG A 161 -20.66 -3.95 5.68
N ASN A 162 -21.66 -4.08 4.82
CA ASN A 162 -22.55 -5.24 4.78
C ASN A 162 -21.78 -6.55 4.48
N VAL A 163 -20.69 -6.47 3.68
CA VAL A 163 -19.82 -7.62 3.42
C VAL A 163 -19.10 -8.07 4.68
N ILE A 164 -18.61 -7.11 5.47
CA ILE A 164 -17.91 -7.39 6.73
C ILE A 164 -18.87 -7.95 7.76
N ASP A 165 -20.07 -7.38 7.87
CA ASP A 165 -21.10 -7.85 8.78
C ASP A 165 -21.53 -9.28 8.41
N ALA A 166 -21.62 -9.61 7.13
CA ALA A 166 -21.88 -10.96 6.65
C ALA A 166 -20.76 -11.97 7.03
N MET A 167 -19.50 -11.55 6.99
CA MET A 167 -18.39 -12.39 7.47
C MET A 167 -18.42 -12.58 8.98
N GLN A 168 -18.76 -11.52 9.74
CA GLN A 168 -18.87 -11.57 11.21
C GLN A 168 -20.05 -12.42 11.67
N ALA A 169 -21.13 -12.46 10.90
CA ALA A 169 -22.29 -13.31 11.21
C ALA A 169 -21.94 -14.81 11.17
N VAL A 170 -20.98 -15.23 10.34
CA VAL A 170 -20.53 -16.63 10.29
C VAL A 170 -19.55 -16.95 11.43
N VAL A 171 -18.55 -16.09 11.62
CA VAL A 171 -17.56 -16.22 12.70
C VAL A 171 -17.27 -14.84 13.26
N ASN A 172 -17.59 -14.64 14.52
CA ASN A 172 -17.42 -13.35 15.21
C ASN A 172 -15.92 -13.07 15.47
N LEU A 173 -15.23 -12.59 14.42
CA LEU A 173 -13.82 -12.19 14.44
C LEU A 173 -13.66 -10.83 13.73
N PRO A 174 -12.64 -10.04 14.06
CA PRO A 174 -12.33 -8.79 13.36
C PRO A 174 -11.67 -9.07 11.99
N TRP A 175 -12.47 -9.56 11.03
CA TRP A 175 -11.99 -10.03 9.72
C TRP A 175 -11.18 -8.99 8.95
N THR A 176 -11.60 -7.73 8.97
CA THR A 176 -10.85 -6.64 8.31
C THR A 176 -9.44 -6.51 8.84
N MET A 177 -9.26 -6.59 10.16
CA MET A 177 -7.95 -6.52 10.80
C MET A 177 -7.07 -7.72 10.45
N ILE A 178 -7.66 -8.92 10.40
CA ILE A 178 -6.97 -10.16 9.99
C ILE A 178 -6.47 -10.03 8.55
N TRP A 179 -7.33 -9.59 7.63
CA TRP A 179 -6.95 -9.44 6.22
C TRP A 179 -5.90 -8.35 6.01
N VAL A 180 -5.98 -7.23 6.75
CA VAL A 180 -4.94 -6.20 6.71
C VAL A 180 -3.59 -6.78 7.10
N PHE A 181 -3.51 -7.53 8.21
CA PHE A 181 -2.26 -8.15 8.63
C PHE A 181 -1.75 -9.18 7.63
N ILE A 182 -2.60 -10.04 7.10
CA ILE A 182 -2.19 -11.01 6.08
C ILE A 182 -1.61 -10.28 4.86
N CYS A 183 -2.29 -9.24 4.36
CA CYS A 183 -1.82 -8.49 3.19
C CYS A 183 -0.51 -7.73 3.47
N VAL A 184 -0.33 -7.17 4.67
CA VAL A 184 0.96 -6.56 5.08
C VAL A 184 2.07 -7.60 5.03
N GLY A 185 1.87 -8.77 5.65
CA GLY A 185 2.86 -9.84 5.66
C GLY A 185 3.22 -10.33 4.26
N VAL A 186 2.20 -10.52 3.42
CA VAL A 186 2.38 -10.93 2.00
C VAL A 186 3.13 -9.86 1.22
N THR A 187 2.77 -8.58 1.37
CA THR A 187 3.44 -7.47 0.69
C THR A 187 4.92 -7.38 1.08
N VAL A 188 5.22 -7.37 2.37
CA VAL A 188 6.60 -7.33 2.87
C VAL A 188 7.39 -8.55 2.37
N TRP A 189 6.78 -9.73 2.36
CA TRP A 189 7.42 -10.95 1.85
C TRP A 189 7.71 -10.87 0.35
N ILE A 190 6.74 -10.41 -0.45
CA ILE A 190 6.90 -10.24 -1.91
C ILE A 190 8.05 -9.27 -2.20
N ILE A 191 8.05 -8.09 -1.56
CA ILE A 191 9.08 -7.06 -1.80
C ILE A 191 10.44 -7.54 -1.32
N HIS A 192 10.53 -8.18 -0.16
CA HIS A 192 11.77 -8.75 0.33
C HIS A 192 12.34 -9.82 -0.62
N ARG A 193 11.47 -10.66 -1.19
CA ARG A 193 11.88 -11.65 -2.20
C ARG A 193 12.30 -11.00 -3.51
N LEU A 194 11.59 -9.98 -3.96
CA LEU A 194 11.91 -9.23 -5.16
C LEU A 194 13.30 -8.59 -5.03
N VAL A 195 13.53 -7.79 -3.99
CA VAL A 195 14.78 -7.04 -3.78
C VAL A 195 16.00 -7.97 -3.68
N ASN A 196 15.85 -9.13 -3.03
CA ASN A 196 16.94 -10.12 -2.88
C ASN A 196 17.10 -11.07 -4.07
N SER A 197 16.25 -10.96 -5.10
CA SER A 197 16.35 -11.76 -6.33
C SER A 197 17.35 -11.15 -7.31
N THR A 198 17.75 -11.93 -8.31
CA THR A 198 18.54 -11.43 -9.43
C THR A 198 17.85 -10.30 -10.18
N TYR A 199 16.51 -10.39 -10.28
CA TYR A 199 15.68 -9.36 -10.89
C TYR A 199 15.72 -8.04 -10.10
N GLY A 200 15.60 -8.11 -8.78
CA GLY A 200 15.69 -6.94 -7.89
C GLY A 200 17.06 -6.28 -7.93
N LYS A 201 18.13 -7.06 -8.03
CA LYS A 201 19.48 -6.52 -8.22
C LYS A 201 19.62 -5.77 -9.56
N GLY A 202 18.96 -6.26 -10.61
CA GLY A 202 18.86 -5.55 -11.88
C GLY A 202 18.12 -4.21 -11.76
N ILE A 203 17.02 -4.16 -11.00
CA ILE A 203 16.29 -2.91 -10.72
C ILE A 203 17.18 -1.91 -9.97
N ILE A 204 17.98 -2.35 -9.00
CA ILE A 204 18.90 -1.49 -8.26
C ILE A 204 20.03 -0.98 -9.17
N ALA A 205 20.55 -1.83 -10.05
CA ALA A 205 21.56 -1.42 -11.02
C ALA A 205 21.05 -0.33 -11.99
N LEU A 206 19.76 -0.37 -12.36
CA LEU A 206 19.11 0.68 -13.16
C LEU A 206 19.10 2.04 -12.44
N ARG A 207 18.85 2.04 -11.14
CA ARG A 207 18.88 3.24 -10.32
C ARG A 207 20.26 3.86 -10.26
N ASP A 208 21.29 3.02 -10.16
CA ASP A 208 22.68 3.49 -9.99
C ASP A 208 23.22 4.04 -11.31
N ASP A 209 23.05 3.34 -12.45
CA ASP A 209 23.38 3.81 -13.81
C ASP A 209 22.61 3.00 -14.87
N GLU A 210 21.63 3.63 -15.52
CA GLU A 210 20.81 3.00 -16.55
C GLU A 210 21.63 2.61 -17.80
N ILE A 211 22.60 3.45 -18.22
CA ILE A 211 23.42 3.22 -19.40
C ILE A 211 24.36 2.03 -19.16
N ALA A 212 24.99 1.99 -17.99
CA ALA A 212 25.84 0.87 -17.62
C ALA A 212 25.06 -0.45 -17.56
N ALA A 213 23.82 -0.43 -17.04
CA ALA A 213 22.96 -1.59 -17.00
C ALA A 213 22.60 -2.09 -18.43
N GLU A 214 22.30 -1.18 -19.38
CA GLU A 214 22.04 -1.53 -20.78
C GLU A 214 23.26 -2.19 -21.44
N ILE A 215 24.47 -1.68 -21.20
CA ILE A 215 25.71 -2.27 -21.70
C ILE A 215 25.90 -3.70 -21.17
N MET A 216 25.46 -3.97 -19.94
CA MET A 216 25.47 -5.31 -19.34
C MET A 216 24.32 -6.21 -19.82
N SER A 217 23.65 -5.85 -20.93
CA SER A 217 22.54 -6.59 -21.54
C SER A 217 21.30 -6.73 -20.65
N ILE A 218 21.09 -5.80 -19.71
CA ILE A 218 19.87 -5.74 -18.90
C ILE A 218 18.79 -5.04 -19.73
N ASN A 219 17.61 -5.67 -19.86
CA ASN A 219 16.45 -5.03 -20.49
C ASN A 219 15.80 -4.05 -19.50
N THR A 220 16.27 -2.79 -19.52
CA THR A 220 15.89 -1.72 -18.61
C THR A 220 14.39 -1.43 -18.66
N GLN A 221 13.83 -1.32 -19.87
CA GLN A 221 12.41 -1.02 -20.05
C GLN A 221 11.51 -2.11 -19.47
N HIS A 222 11.81 -3.39 -19.70
CA HIS A 222 11.02 -4.48 -19.15
C HIS A 222 11.08 -4.53 -17.62
N MET A 223 12.25 -4.26 -17.03
CA MET A 223 12.40 -4.21 -15.57
C MET A 223 11.63 -3.06 -14.96
N LYS A 224 11.69 -1.87 -15.56
CA LYS A 224 10.91 -0.70 -15.11
C LYS A 224 9.40 -0.98 -15.15
N ILE A 225 8.89 -1.51 -16.27
CA ILE A 225 7.47 -1.82 -16.43
C ILE A 225 6.99 -2.82 -15.39
N THR A 226 7.72 -3.92 -15.18
CA THR A 226 7.29 -4.95 -14.22
C THR A 226 7.37 -4.49 -12.77
N ALA A 227 8.39 -3.70 -12.39
CA ALA A 227 8.48 -3.08 -11.08
C ALA A 227 7.31 -2.12 -10.81
N PHE A 228 6.95 -1.31 -11.81
CA PHE A 228 5.84 -0.39 -11.73
C PHE A 228 4.48 -1.10 -11.66
N MET A 229 4.27 -2.17 -12.44
CA MET A 229 3.08 -3.02 -12.36
C MET A 229 2.92 -3.66 -10.98
N LEU A 230 3.99 -4.17 -10.40
CA LEU A 230 3.94 -4.77 -9.07
C LEU A 230 3.60 -3.71 -8.01
N SER A 231 4.24 -2.55 -8.09
CA SER A 231 3.99 -1.42 -7.19
C SER A 231 2.53 -0.96 -7.25
N SER A 232 2.00 -0.73 -8.45
CA SER A 232 0.60 -0.32 -8.65
C SER A 232 -0.39 -1.39 -8.21
N GLY A 233 -0.08 -2.68 -8.45
CA GLY A 233 -0.90 -3.79 -8.00
C GLY A 233 -1.02 -3.87 -6.47
N LEU A 234 0.09 -3.73 -5.76
CA LEU A 234 0.10 -3.69 -4.29
C LEU A 234 -0.65 -2.46 -3.75
N ALA A 235 -0.52 -1.30 -4.42
CA ALA A 235 -1.32 -0.12 -4.09
C ALA A 235 -2.83 -0.38 -4.26
N GLY A 236 -3.21 -1.14 -5.29
CA GLY A 236 -4.60 -1.55 -5.51
C GLY A 236 -5.14 -2.44 -4.39
N ILE A 237 -4.34 -3.40 -3.89
CA ILE A 237 -4.70 -4.22 -2.73
C ILE A 237 -4.90 -3.35 -1.48
N ALA A 238 -3.99 -2.41 -1.23
CA ALA A 238 -4.12 -1.45 -0.13
C ALA A 238 -5.41 -0.62 -0.25
N GLY A 239 -5.76 -0.22 -1.49
CA GLY A 239 -7.01 0.48 -1.79
C GLY A 239 -8.25 -0.34 -1.46
N GLY A 240 -8.28 -1.61 -1.88
CA GLY A 240 -9.36 -2.53 -1.54
C GLY A 240 -9.54 -2.71 -0.04
N LEU A 241 -8.45 -2.88 0.71
CA LEU A 241 -8.49 -2.94 2.18
C LEU A 241 -8.99 -1.64 2.79
N PHE A 242 -8.51 -0.49 2.30
CA PHE A 242 -8.92 0.83 2.77
C PHE A 242 -10.43 1.04 2.63
N ALA A 243 -11.00 0.65 1.48
CA ALA A 243 -12.43 0.73 1.23
C ALA A 243 -13.26 -0.08 2.25
N HIS A 244 -12.81 -1.29 2.58
CA HIS A 244 -13.52 -2.17 3.52
C HIS A 244 -13.32 -1.73 4.97
N VAL A 245 -12.15 -1.20 5.34
CA VAL A 245 -11.91 -0.66 6.69
C VAL A 245 -12.81 0.54 6.98
N LEU A 246 -13.03 1.42 6.01
CA LEU A 246 -13.95 2.55 6.14
C LEU A 246 -15.42 2.15 5.96
N GLY A 247 -15.70 1.13 5.15
CA GLY A 247 -17.04 0.75 4.72
C GLY A 247 -17.68 1.71 3.72
N TYR A 248 -16.91 2.71 3.25
CA TYR A 248 -17.32 3.77 2.34
C TYR A 248 -16.09 4.31 1.61
N ILE A 249 -16.20 4.59 0.32
CA ILE A 249 -15.15 5.23 -0.47
C ILE A 249 -15.69 6.44 -1.23
N ASN A 250 -14.89 7.51 -1.23
CA ASN A 250 -15.16 8.73 -1.98
C ASN A 250 -13.97 9.02 -2.91
N PRO A 251 -14.20 9.40 -4.17
CA PRO A 251 -13.11 9.77 -5.10
C PRO A 251 -12.23 10.90 -4.55
N GLY A 252 -12.81 11.82 -3.78
CA GLY A 252 -12.09 12.91 -3.12
C GLY A 252 -11.03 12.48 -2.10
N THR A 253 -11.04 11.22 -1.67
CA THR A 253 -9.99 10.68 -0.78
C THR A 253 -8.71 10.35 -1.53
N PHE A 254 -8.79 10.02 -2.83
CA PHE A 254 -7.68 9.60 -3.66
C PHE A 254 -7.05 10.77 -4.43
N THR A 255 -6.74 11.83 -3.71
CA THR A 255 -6.12 13.04 -4.27
C THR A 255 -4.59 12.96 -4.22
N ILE A 256 -3.96 13.98 -4.81
CA ILE A 256 -2.51 14.19 -4.72
C ILE A 256 -2.03 14.26 -3.27
N MET A 257 -2.86 14.77 -2.34
CA MET A 257 -2.53 14.81 -0.92
C MET A 257 -2.27 13.43 -0.33
N LYS A 258 -3.07 12.42 -0.74
CA LYS A 258 -2.84 11.03 -0.31
C LYS A 258 -1.56 10.46 -0.92
N SER A 259 -1.28 10.75 -2.20
CA SER A 259 -0.01 10.37 -2.83
C SER A 259 1.19 11.01 -2.11
N THR A 260 1.10 12.30 -1.78
CA THR A 260 2.14 13.03 -1.06
C THR A 260 2.36 12.45 0.34
N GLU A 261 1.29 12.08 1.06
CA GLU A 261 1.39 11.42 2.37
C GLU A 261 2.22 10.12 2.29
N VAL A 262 1.94 9.28 1.29
CA VAL A 262 2.71 8.04 1.07
C VAL A 262 4.15 8.34 0.68
N LEU A 263 4.36 9.36 -0.14
CA LEU A 263 5.69 9.81 -0.56
C LEU A 263 6.52 10.28 0.64
N VAL A 264 5.93 11.05 1.57
CA VAL A 264 6.57 11.44 2.84
C VAL A 264 7.04 10.21 3.61
N MET A 265 6.21 9.15 3.67
CA MET A 265 6.58 7.90 4.36
C MET A 265 7.81 7.24 3.72
N VAL A 266 7.88 7.21 2.38
CA VAL A 266 9.01 6.62 1.65
C VAL A 266 10.29 7.41 1.90
N TYR A 267 10.24 8.74 1.77
CA TYR A 267 11.43 9.59 1.96
C TYR A 267 11.90 9.61 3.42
N LEU A 268 10.96 9.70 4.38
CA LEU A 268 11.29 9.63 5.80
C LEU A 268 11.94 8.29 6.17
N GLY A 269 11.41 7.19 5.63
CA GLY A 269 11.93 5.85 5.89
C GLY A 269 13.33 5.63 5.35
N GLY A 270 13.60 6.23 4.20
CA GLY A 270 14.81 6.03 3.41
C GLY A 270 14.51 5.29 2.11
N MET A 271 14.90 5.91 1.01
CA MET A 271 14.72 5.35 -0.33
C MET A 271 15.53 4.07 -0.47
N GLY A 272 14.87 2.97 -0.88
CA GLY A 272 15.51 1.67 -1.04
C GLY A 272 15.70 0.87 0.25
N SER A 273 15.02 1.24 1.35
CA SER A 273 14.96 0.45 2.59
C SER A 273 13.52 -0.01 2.85
N LEU A 274 13.29 -1.34 2.86
CA LEU A 274 11.99 -1.92 3.17
C LEU A 274 11.63 -1.72 4.65
N SER A 275 12.59 -1.95 5.54
CA SER A 275 12.42 -1.74 6.98
C SER A 275 12.18 -0.26 7.29
N GLY A 276 12.84 0.63 6.57
CA GLY A 276 12.60 2.08 6.64
C GLY A 276 11.16 2.45 6.30
N SER A 277 10.63 1.91 5.19
CA SER A 277 9.24 2.14 4.77
C SER A 277 8.22 1.66 5.82
N VAL A 278 8.47 0.54 6.48
CA VAL A 278 7.59 0.03 7.54
C VAL A 278 7.61 0.96 8.75
N ILE A 279 8.80 1.36 9.23
CA ILE A 279 8.94 2.23 10.40
C ILE A 279 8.32 3.60 10.13
N SER A 280 8.61 4.19 8.99
CA SER A 280 8.08 5.51 8.63
C SER A 280 6.57 5.52 8.46
N ALA A 281 5.99 4.46 7.89
CA ALA A 281 4.53 4.32 7.80
C ALA A 281 3.88 4.30 9.19
N ILE A 282 4.48 3.60 10.17
CA ILE A 282 4.02 3.62 11.56
C ILE A 282 4.14 5.03 12.14
N VAL A 283 5.33 5.64 12.06
CA VAL A 283 5.62 6.95 12.65
C VAL A 283 4.71 8.04 12.07
N ILE A 284 4.60 8.11 10.73
CA ILE A 284 3.78 9.14 10.08
C ILE A 284 2.30 8.93 10.35
N THR A 285 1.80 7.69 10.32
CA THR A 285 0.39 7.44 10.62
C THR A 285 0.04 7.85 12.05
N LEU A 286 0.88 7.51 13.03
CA LEU A 286 0.70 7.91 14.41
C LEU A 286 0.85 9.42 14.60
N ALA A 287 1.80 10.06 13.90
CA ALA A 287 1.97 11.51 13.95
C ALA A 287 0.77 12.25 13.36
N LEU A 288 0.25 11.80 12.20
CA LEU A 288 -0.97 12.38 11.60
C LEU A 288 -2.18 12.25 12.52
N GLU A 289 -2.28 11.16 13.26
CA GLU A 289 -3.34 10.95 14.22
C GLU A 289 -3.15 11.81 15.48
N ALA A 290 -1.93 11.95 15.96
CA ALA A 290 -1.59 12.87 17.06
C ALA A 290 -1.87 14.33 16.69
N PHE A 291 -1.65 14.72 15.44
CA PHE A 291 -1.94 16.05 14.92
C PHE A 291 -3.40 16.25 14.48
N ARG A 292 -4.26 15.25 14.64
CA ARG A 292 -5.69 15.36 14.31
C ARG A 292 -6.40 16.55 14.95
N PRO A 293 -6.13 16.92 16.23
CA PRO A 293 -6.74 18.10 16.84
C PRO A 293 -6.41 19.42 16.15
N LEU A 294 -5.30 19.50 15.41
CA LEU A 294 -4.88 20.71 14.68
C LEU A 294 -5.71 20.98 13.41
N GLY A 295 -6.65 20.12 13.05
CA GLY A 295 -7.53 20.30 11.90
C GLY A 295 -6.79 20.50 10.58
N ILE A 296 -7.00 21.65 9.93
CA ILE A 296 -6.41 21.95 8.61
C ILE A 296 -4.90 22.15 8.68
N ILE A 297 -4.37 22.62 9.80
CA ILE A 297 -2.94 22.92 9.98
C ILE A 297 -2.05 21.70 9.75
N LYS A 298 -2.54 20.48 10.01
CA LYS A 298 -1.81 19.23 9.73
C LYS A 298 -1.32 19.12 8.29
N TRP A 299 -2.08 19.66 7.32
CA TRP A 299 -1.74 19.64 5.89
C TRP A 299 -0.61 20.60 5.53
N VAL A 300 -0.28 21.54 6.41
CA VAL A 300 0.91 22.40 6.29
C VAL A 300 2.09 21.76 7.02
N VAL A 301 1.84 21.16 8.19
CA VAL A 301 2.88 20.56 9.04
C VAL A 301 3.54 19.37 8.34
N VAL A 302 2.77 18.52 7.65
CA VAL A 302 3.32 17.32 7.01
C VAL A 302 4.30 17.62 5.87
N PRO A 303 3.97 18.48 4.88
CA PRO A 303 4.96 18.90 3.87
C PRO A 303 6.15 19.66 4.45
N LEU A 304 5.91 20.49 5.47
CA LEU A 304 7.00 21.22 6.14
C LEU A 304 7.98 20.26 6.80
N LEU A 305 7.45 19.23 7.49
CA LEU A 305 8.25 18.19 8.12
C LEU A 305 9.07 17.42 7.08
N LEU A 306 8.50 17.17 5.88
CA LEU A 306 9.21 16.55 4.76
C LEU A 306 10.37 17.43 4.29
N ILE A 307 10.13 18.74 4.09
CA ILE A 307 11.18 19.69 3.67
C ILE A 307 12.31 19.71 4.71
N LEU A 308 11.99 19.81 5.99
CA LEU A 308 12.97 19.81 7.07
C LEU A 308 13.76 18.49 7.09
N LEU A 309 13.08 17.35 6.93
CA LEU A 309 13.75 16.04 6.87
C LEU A 309 14.69 15.93 5.67
N MET A 310 14.26 16.34 4.48
CA MET A 310 15.12 16.33 3.29
C MET A 310 16.31 17.27 3.43
N PHE A 311 16.14 18.39 4.16
CA PHE A 311 17.24 19.33 4.42
C PHE A 311 18.26 18.78 5.43
N PHE A 312 17.81 18.21 6.55
CA PHE A 312 18.70 17.72 7.62
C PHE A 312 19.19 16.28 7.42
N ARG A 313 18.37 15.42 6.78
CA ARG A 313 18.68 14.01 6.55
C ARG A 313 18.13 13.54 5.19
N PRO A 314 18.82 13.89 4.10
CA PRO A 314 18.37 13.54 2.74
C PRO A 314 18.25 12.02 2.51
N GLU A 315 19.01 11.21 3.25
CA GLU A 315 18.96 9.75 3.16
C GLU A 315 17.77 9.12 3.94
N GLY A 316 17.01 9.90 4.72
CA GLY A 316 15.96 9.41 5.60
C GLY A 316 16.48 8.74 6.89
N ILE A 317 15.59 8.09 7.65
CA ILE A 317 15.93 7.49 8.96
C ILE A 317 16.90 6.31 8.80
N MET A 318 16.63 5.44 7.84
CA MET A 318 17.39 4.19 7.62
C MET A 318 18.42 4.32 6.49
N GLY A 319 18.32 5.35 5.62
CA GLY A 319 19.12 5.46 4.41
C GLY A 319 18.89 4.26 3.49
N HIS A 320 19.97 3.69 2.97
CA HIS A 320 19.95 2.45 2.16
C HIS A 320 20.16 1.17 3.01
N ARG A 321 20.16 1.30 4.35
CA ARG A 321 20.42 0.19 5.27
C ARG A 321 19.13 -0.49 5.68
N GLU A 322 19.21 -1.78 5.90
CA GLU A 322 18.11 -2.54 6.49
C GLU A 322 18.30 -2.72 8.00
N LEU A 323 17.22 -3.04 8.73
CA LEU A 323 17.27 -3.28 10.20
C LEU A 323 18.39 -4.24 10.62
N PRO A 324 18.67 -5.35 9.91
CA PRO A 324 19.77 -6.25 10.25
C PRO A 324 21.16 -5.60 10.20
N ASP A 325 21.34 -4.56 9.38
CA ASP A 325 22.61 -3.88 9.21
C ASP A 325 22.89 -2.89 10.35
N ILE A 326 21.83 -2.32 10.93
CA ILE A 326 21.92 -1.34 12.03
C ILE A 326 22.10 -2.02 13.38
N PHE A 327 21.48 -3.18 13.58
CA PHE A 327 21.55 -3.94 14.83
C PHE A 327 22.28 -5.30 14.69
N PRO A 328 23.56 -5.32 14.28
CA PRO A 328 24.30 -6.56 14.11
C PRO A 328 24.49 -7.32 15.45
N LYS A 329 24.48 -6.61 16.58
CA LYS A 329 24.66 -7.22 17.93
C LYS A 329 23.45 -8.05 18.39
N LEU A 330 22.23 -7.64 18.08
CA LEU A 330 21.02 -8.44 18.37
C LEU A 330 21.00 -9.77 17.57
N LEU A 331 21.79 -9.85 16.52
CA LEU A 331 21.90 -11.00 15.63
C LEU A 331 23.13 -11.88 15.92
N LYS A 332 24.17 -11.35 16.60
CA LYS A 332 25.40 -12.08 16.93
C LYS A 332 25.33 -12.93 18.22
N ILE A 333 24.34 -12.68 19.09
CA ILE A 333 24.19 -13.42 20.36
C ILE A 333 23.87 -14.93 20.14
N ARG A 334 23.63 -15.37 18.91
CA ARG A 334 23.30 -16.77 18.59
C ARG A 334 24.31 -17.48 17.68
N GLN A 335 25.54 -16.97 17.61
CA GLN A 335 26.62 -17.60 16.83
C GLN A 335 27.70 -18.26 17.74
N LYS A 336 27.45 -18.33 19.04
CA LYS A 336 28.22 -19.19 19.96
C LYS A 336 27.23 -20.20 20.50
N ASP A 337 27.10 -21.32 19.83
CA ASP A 337 26.88 -22.69 20.31
C ASP A 337 26.83 -23.60 19.07
#